data_a846336bf1cb58288c597810e7dc01c8
#
_entry.id   a846336bf1cb58288c597810e7dc01c8
#
_cell.length_a   1.000
_cell.length_b   1.000
_cell.length_c   1.000
_cell.angle_alpha   90.00
_cell.angle_beta   90.00
_cell.angle_gamma   90.00
#
_symmetry.space_group_name_H-M   'P 1'
#
loop_
_entity.id
_entity.type
_entity.pdbx_description
1 polymer ?
#
loop_
_entity_poly.entity_id
_entity_poly.type
_entity_poly.pdbx_seq_one_letter_code
_entity_poly.pdbx_strand_id
1 'polypeptide(L)'
;QLNWSELILMGHSNGGDMTMLFATKYPQLISKAISMDHRRMIMPRTLKPRLYTLRGCDYEADAGVLPTGQEQEQFRMKVVKLDGVTHSNMCENGTAEQHDLINQHICKFLTER
;
A
#
# COMPACT_ATOMS: atom_id res chain seq x y z
N GLN A 1 -1.56 12.07 22.97
CA GLN A 1 -2.94 12.05 22.53
C GLN A 1 -3.06 11.56 21.09
N LEU A 2 -3.92 10.57 20.86
CA LEU A 2 -4.11 10.01 19.52
C LEU A 2 -5.13 10.84 18.74
N ASN A 3 -4.80 11.13 17.51
CA ASN A 3 -5.76 11.74 16.58
C ASN A 3 -6.35 10.61 15.70
N TRP A 4 -7.53 10.16 16.06
CA TRP A 4 -8.18 9.03 15.41
C TRP A 4 -8.55 9.30 13.95
N SER A 5 -8.67 10.58 13.53
CA SER A 5 -8.96 10.93 12.15
C SER A 5 -7.73 10.86 11.23
N GLU A 6 -6.55 10.65 11.80
CA GLU A 6 -5.28 10.62 11.06
C GLU A 6 -4.56 9.29 11.20
N LEU A 7 -5.29 8.22 11.50
CA LEU A 7 -4.70 6.90 11.54
C LEU A 7 -4.16 6.49 10.18
N ILE A 8 -3.02 5.84 10.21
CA ILE A 8 -2.39 5.27 9.01
C ILE A 8 -2.27 3.78 9.24
N LEU A 9 -2.76 3.00 8.29
CA LEU A 9 -2.67 1.55 8.33
C LEU A 9 -1.66 1.05 7.30
N MET A 10 -0.92 0.04 7.68
CA MET A 10 0.05 -0.59 6.79
C MET A 10 0.06 -2.09 7.04
N GLY A 11 0.16 -2.87 5.96
CA GLY A 11 0.21 -4.32 6.08
C GLY A 11 0.89 -4.97 4.89
N HIS A 12 1.43 -6.16 5.12
CA HIS A 12 2.11 -6.97 4.12
C HIS A 12 1.30 -8.23 3.84
N SER A 13 1.18 -8.61 2.58
CA SER A 13 0.52 -9.84 2.13
C SER A 13 -0.94 -9.87 2.61
N ASN A 14 -1.35 -10.84 3.40
CA ASN A 14 -2.69 -10.90 3.97
C ASN A 14 -3.02 -9.67 4.83
N GLY A 15 -2.01 -9.14 5.54
CA GLY A 15 -2.15 -7.89 6.28
C GLY A 15 -2.43 -6.70 5.36
N GLY A 16 -1.88 -6.72 4.16
CA GLY A 16 -2.19 -5.72 3.14
C GLY A 16 -3.61 -5.84 2.62
N ASP A 17 -4.10 -7.07 2.42
CA ASP A 17 -5.50 -7.31 2.06
C ASP A 17 -6.44 -6.77 3.14
N MET A 18 -6.12 -7.04 4.41
CA MET A 18 -6.91 -6.54 5.54
C MET A 18 -6.86 -5.02 5.62
N THR A 19 -5.71 -4.41 5.33
CA THR A 19 -5.55 -2.96 5.29
C THR A 19 -6.50 -2.34 4.26
N MET A 20 -6.56 -2.90 3.07
CA MET A 20 -7.44 -2.40 2.01
C MET A 20 -8.91 -2.68 2.31
N LEU A 21 -9.22 -3.79 2.96
CA LEU A 21 -10.58 -4.07 3.42
C LEU A 21 -11.03 -3.04 4.43
N PHE A 22 -10.18 -2.71 5.40
CA PHE A 22 -10.49 -1.69 6.39
C PHE A 22 -10.70 -0.32 5.73
N ALA A 23 -9.83 0.03 4.76
CA ALA A 23 -9.97 1.28 4.02
C ALA A 23 -11.29 1.36 3.26
N THR A 24 -11.77 0.22 2.76
CA THR A 24 -13.05 0.13 2.05
C THR A 24 -14.23 0.32 3.00
N LYS A 25 -14.18 -0.32 4.15
CA LYS A 25 -15.30 -0.32 5.10
C LYS A 25 -15.35 0.92 5.99
N TYR A 26 -14.20 1.45 6.37
CA TYR A 26 -14.10 2.55 7.34
C TYR A 26 -13.21 3.68 6.84
N PRO A 27 -13.50 4.23 5.65
CA PRO A 27 -12.60 5.24 5.05
C PRO A 27 -12.49 6.52 5.88
N GLN A 28 -13.49 6.82 6.69
CA GLN A 28 -13.49 8.03 7.52
C GLN A 28 -12.56 7.94 8.73
N LEU A 29 -12.09 6.74 9.07
CA LEU A 29 -11.26 6.54 10.26
C LEU A 29 -9.76 6.64 9.99
N ILE A 30 -9.36 6.61 8.71
CA ILE A 30 -7.95 6.60 8.35
C ILE A 30 -7.65 7.67 7.32
N SER A 31 -6.41 8.16 7.35
CA SER A 31 -5.93 9.15 6.37
C SER A 31 -5.16 8.48 5.23
N LYS A 32 -4.41 7.42 5.53
CA LYS A 32 -3.62 6.69 4.54
C LYS A 32 -3.66 5.20 4.81
N ALA A 33 -3.61 4.42 3.75
CA ALA A 33 -3.46 2.98 3.82
C ALA A 33 -2.35 2.56 2.86
N ILE A 34 -1.39 1.80 3.37
CA ILE A 34 -0.23 1.36 2.61
C ILE A 34 -0.20 -0.17 2.64
N SER A 35 -0.24 -0.80 1.48
CA SER A 35 -0.08 -2.24 1.41
C SER A 35 1.28 -2.59 0.79
N MET A 36 1.80 -3.72 1.23
CA MET A 36 2.97 -4.32 0.62
C MET A 36 2.54 -5.67 0.07
N ASP A 37 2.43 -5.71 -1.25
CA ASP A 37 2.21 -6.93 -2.02
C ASP A 37 0.93 -7.70 -1.66
N HIS A 38 -0.17 -6.99 -1.39
CA HIS A 38 -1.46 -7.65 -1.21
C HIS A 38 -1.97 -8.16 -2.56
N ARG A 39 -2.86 -9.14 -2.55
CA ARG A 39 -3.24 -9.85 -3.76
C ARG A 39 -4.73 -9.79 -4.08
N ARG A 40 -5.59 -9.87 -3.06
CA ARG A 40 -7.01 -10.20 -3.27
C ARG A 40 -7.96 -9.03 -3.10
N MET A 41 -7.72 -8.18 -2.11
CA MET A 41 -8.66 -7.11 -1.81
C MET A 41 -8.49 -5.94 -2.76
N ILE A 42 -9.58 -5.59 -3.44
CA ILE A 42 -9.60 -4.46 -4.36
C ILE A 42 -9.25 -3.17 -3.61
N MET A 43 -8.33 -2.39 -4.17
CA MET A 43 -8.05 -1.06 -3.66
C MET A 43 -9.21 -0.15 -4.06
N PRO A 44 -9.93 0.44 -3.09
CA PRO A 44 -11.06 1.29 -3.43
C PRO A 44 -10.60 2.52 -4.24
N ARG A 45 -11.35 2.85 -5.28
CA ARG A 45 -11.04 4.01 -6.13
C ARG A 45 -11.60 5.25 -5.46
N THR A 46 -10.78 5.89 -4.63
CA THR A 46 -11.20 7.00 -3.79
C THR A 46 -10.03 7.95 -3.55
N LEU A 47 -10.36 9.22 -3.32
CA LEU A 47 -9.36 10.23 -2.95
C LEU A 47 -9.05 10.22 -1.45
N LYS A 48 -9.93 9.65 -0.66
CA LYS A 48 -9.74 9.57 0.80
C LYS A 48 -10.26 8.22 1.31
N PRO A 49 -9.43 7.48 2.06
CA PRO A 49 -8.04 7.78 2.41
C PRO A 49 -7.11 7.71 1.20
N ARG A 50 -5.89 8.19 1.35
CA ARG A 50 -4.86 8.03 0.33
C ARG A 50 -4.37 6.59 0.35
N LEU A 51 -4.27 5.99 -0.81
CA LEU A 51 -3.95 4.58 -0.93
C LEU A 51 -2.66 4.37 -1.72
N TYR A 52 -1.79 3.57 -1.17
CA TYR A 52 -0.48 3.28 -1.73
C TYR A 52 -0.21 1.78 -1.66
N THR A 53 0.50 1.26 -2.65
CA THR A 53 0.95 -0.13 -2.59
C THR A 53 2.34 -0.28 -3.18
N LEU A 54 3.19 -1.03 -2.47
CA LEU A 54 4.48 -1.45 -2.97
C LEU A 54 4.34 -2.88 -3.49
N ARG A 55 4.89 -3.14 -4.68
CA ARG A 55 4.75 -4.43 -5.35
C ARG A 55 6.10 -5.11 -5.47
N GLY A 56 6.15 -6.39 -5.13
CA GLY A 56 7.31 -7.22 -5.37
C GLY A 56 7.41 -7.63 -6.84
N CYS A 57 8.58 -8.11 -7.23
CA CYS A 57 8.83 -8.47 -8.63
C CYS A 57 8.28 -9.85 -9.02
N ASP A 58 7.90 -10.67 -8.06
CA ASP A 58 7.50 -12.07 -8.27
C ASP A 58 6.07 -12.40 -7.85
N TYR A 59 5.26 -11.40 -7.50
CA TYR A 59 3.93 -11.63 -6.92
C TYR A 59 2.93 -10.66 -7.51
N GLU A 60 1.98 -11.20 -8.27
CA GLU A 60 0.98 -10.37 -8.93
C GLU A 60 -0.34 -10.36 -8.15
N ALA A 61 -0.98 -9.20 -8.14
CA ALA A 61 -2.32 -9.07 -7.59
C ALA A 61 -3.34 -9.66 -8.58
N ASP A 62 -4.47 -10.12 -8.06
CA ASP A 62 -5.55 -10.61 -8.89
C ASP A 62 -6.08 -9.47 -9.79
N ALA A 63 -6.71 -9.86 -10.90
CA ALA A 63 -7.24 -8.88 -11.87
C ALA A 63 -8.21 -7.91 -11.18
N GLY A 64 -8.05 -6.63 -11.49
CA GLY A 64 -8.92 -5.57 -10.96
C GLY A 64 -8.59 -5.09 -9.55
N VAL A 65 -7.62 -5.71 -8.89
CA VAL A 65 -7.22 -5.30 -7.53
C VAL A 65 -6.51 -3.95 -7.55
N LEU A 66 -5.56 -3.80 -8.47
CA LEU A 66 -4.76 -2.57 -8.55
C LEU A 66 -5.42 -1.55 -9.48
N PRO A 67 -5.28 -0.26 -9.18
CA PRO A 67 -5.79 0.79 -10.07
C PRO A 67 -4.99 0.82 -11.37
N THR A 68 -5.66 1.22 -12.45
CA THR A 68 -4.99 1.51 -13.73
C THR A 68 -4.17 2.79 -13.59
N GLY A 69 -3.30 3.07 -14.56
CA GLY A 69 -2.55 4.33 -14.58
C GLY A 69 -3.45 5.56 -14.53
N GLN A 70 -4.56 5.52 -15.27
CA GLN A 70 -5.52 6.62 -15.30
C GLN A 70 -6.22 6.78 -13.93
N GLU A 71 -6.58 5.67 -13.29
CA GLU A 71 -7.18 5.68 -11.95
C GLU A 71 -6.20 6.19 -10.89
N GLN A 72 -4.91 5.85 -11.03
CA GLN A 72 -3.88 6.37 -10.14
C GLN A 72 -3.83 7.90 -10.19
N GLU A 73 -3.90 8.48 -11.37
CA GLU A 73 -3.94 9.94 -11.52
C GLU A 73 -5.23 10.53 -10.96
N GLN A 74 -6.36 9.94 -11.31
CA GLN A 74 -7.67 10.43 -10.92
C GLN A 74 -7.87 10.44 -9.41
N PHE A 75 -7.43 9.38 -8.73
CA PHE A 75 -7.65 9.20 -7.30
C PHE A 75 -6.39 9.41 -6.46
N ARG A 76 -5.30 9.87 -7.08
CA ARG A 76 -4.02 10.10 -6.44
C ARG A 76 -3.51 8.87 -5.68
N MET A 77 -3.76 7.71 -6.24
CA MET A 77 -3.27 6.44 -5.75
C MET A 77 -1.90 6.15 -6.33
N LYS A 78 -1.09 5.39 -5.63
CA LYS A 78 0.25 5.04 -6.11
C LYS A 78 0.51 3.56 -6.04
N VAL A 79 0.94 3.01 -7.16
CA VAL A 79 1.40 1.64 -7.29
C VAL A 79 2.87 1.70 -7.67
N VAL A 80 3.74 1.23 -6.78
CA VAL A 80 5.19 1.27 -7.02
C VAL A 80 5.72 -0.15 -7.06
N LYS A 81 6.23 -0.55 -8.23
CA LYS A 81 6.87 -1.85 -8.39
C LYS A 81 8.34 -1.73 -8.05
N LEU A 82 8.82 -2.61 -7.17
CA LEU A 82 10.20 -2.61 -6.71
C LEU A 82 11.00 -3.65 -7.47
N ASP A 83 12.05 -3.21 -8.16
CA ASP A 83 12.96 -4.11 -8.86
C ASP A 83 13.83 -4.85 -7.85
N GLY A 84 14.01 -6.15 -8.06
CA GLY A 84 14.89 -6.95 -7.21
C GLY A 84 14.38 -7.22 -5.80
N VAL A 85 13.11 -6.91 -5.52
CA VAL A 85 12.50 -7.17 -4.21
C VAL A 85 11.34 -8.15 -4.42
N THR A 86 11.45 -9.32 -3.81
CA THR A 86 10.39 -10.34 -3.90
C THR A 86 9.35 -10.12 -2.81
N HIS A 87 8.24 -10.85 -2.93
CA HIS A 87 7.17 -10.84 -1.93
C HIS A 87 7.72 -11.13 -0.52
N SER A 88 8.56 -12.14 -0.39
CA SER A 88 9.13 -12.52 0.91
C SER A 88 10.21 -11.57 1.41
N ASN A 89 10.87 -10.82 0.53
CA ASN A 89 11.87 -9.83 0.93
C ASN A 89 11.27 -8.63 1.64
N MET A 90 9.96 -8.44 1.56
CA MET A 90 9.27 -7.32 2.22
C MET A 90 9.06 -7.56 3.72
N CYS A 91 9.42 -8.73 4.21
CA CYS A 91 9.39 -9.08 5.63
C CYS A 91 10.81 -9.35 6.12
N GLU A 92 10.98 -10.17 7.14
CA GLU A 92 12.26 -10.44 7.79
C GLU A 92 13.35 -11.00 6.86
N ASN A 93 12.95 -11.61 5.74
CA ASN A 93 13.88 -12.24 4.82
C ASN A 93 14.59 -11.27 3.87
N GLY A 94 14.25 -10.00 3.91
CA GLY A 94 14.88 -9.01 3.06
C GLY A 94 16.27 -8.61 3.57
N THR A 95 17.11 -8.14 2.64
CA THR A 95 18.41 -7.54 3.00
C THR A 95 18.21 -6.15 3.57
N ALA A 96 19.24 -5.61 4.21
CA ALA A 96 19.24 -4.23 4.69
C ALA A 96 18.97 -3.24 3.55
N GLU A 97 19.56 -3.47 2.37
CA GLU A 97 19.37 -2.60 1.21
C GLU A 97 17.94 -2.65 0.70
N GLN A 98 17.32 -3.83 0.67
CA GLN A 98 15.92 -3.98 0.27
C GLN A 98 14.99 -3.28 1.25
N HIS A 99 15.23 -3.41 2.54
CA HIS A 99 14.46 -2.74 3.58
C HIS A 99 14.63 -1.23 3.51
N ASP A 100 15.83 -0.74 3.23
CA ASP A 100 16.07 0.70 3.06
C ASP A 100 15.27 1.26 1.88
N LEU A 101 15.24 0.53 0.76
CA LEU A 101 14.45 0.94 -0.40
C LEU A 101 12.96 1.02 -0.07
N ILE A 102 12.43 0.01 0.60
CA ILE A 102 11.04 -0.03 1.05
C ILE A 102 10.77 1.18 1.96
N ASN A 103 11.64 1.41 2.94
CA ASN A 103 11.47 2.49 3.90
C ASN A 103 11.49 3.87 3.23
N GLN A 104 12.32 4.05 2.20
CA GLN A 104 12.35 5.30 1.43
C GLN A 104 10.98 5.59 0.79
N HIS A 105 10.36 4.57 0.21
CA HIS A 105 9.03 4.72 -0.40
C HIS A 105 7.96 4.98 0.66
N ILE A 106 8.01 4.27 1.78
CA ILE A 106 7.07 4.48 2.87
C ILE A 106 7.19 5.90 3.40
N CYS A 107 8.40 6.40 3.60
CA CYS A 107 8.62 7.77 4.07
C CYS A 107 8.01 8.79 3.10
N LYS A 108 8.14 8.58 1.79
CA LYS A 108 7.52 9.45 0.79
C LYS A 108 5.99 9.44 0.94
N PHE A 109 5.40 8.26 1.09
CA PHE A 109 3.96 8.15 1.27
C PHE A 109 3.49 8.87 2.53
N LEU A 110 4.24 8.73 3.62
CA LEU A 110 3.87 9.33 4.90
C LEU A 110 3.95 10.86 4.88
N THR A 111 4.87 11.41 4.09
CA THR A 111 5.07 12.86 3.99
C THR A 111 4.25 13.50 2.88
N GLU A 112 3.66 12.73 1.99
CA GLU A 112 2.82 13.24 0.91
C GLU A 112 1.47 13.72 1.46
N ARG A 113 0.98 14.83 0.88
CA ARG A 113 -0.30 15.40 1.29
C ARG A 113 -1.41 15.18 0.29
#